data_c09bf75c37c88b2f904807d75740f691
#
_entry.id   c09bf75c37c88b2f904807d75740f691
#
_cell.length_a   1.000
_cell.length_b   1.000
_cell.length_c   1.000
_cell.angle_alpha   90.00
_cell.angle_beta   90.00
_cell.angle_gamma   90.00
#
_symmetry.space_group_name_H-M   'P 1'
#
loop_
_entity.id
_entity.type
_entity.pdbx_description
1 polymer ?
#
loop_
_entity_poly.entity_id
_entity_poly.type
_entity_poly.pdbx_seq_one_letter_code
_entity_poly.pdbx_strand_id
1 'polypeptide(L)'
;MELAIEEWLKNKFPLDLIQEVKKGAQGADCLQIINTRGSENCGSIYYESKRTKSFQPAWIEKFKNDIRDKKANIGVLVTEAMPSGMKRMGMVDGVYVCSFEEFKSLSFVLRESIIQLSRAMTSNENKGDKMQLLYEYLTSIEFKLQIEGIVEGFTTMQHDLIREKNSMNRIWKQREKQIDKVVKNTIDMYGSIKGIAGNSVLTVELLENNTTEF
;
A
#
# COMPACT_ATOMS: atom_id res chain seq x y z
N MET A 1 12.88 1.98 3.18
CA MET A 1 11.45 2.00 3.55
C MET A 1 11.21 3.05 4.64
N GLU A 2 12.02 3.12 5.63
CA GLU A 2 11.92 4.04 6.78
C GLU A 2 11.99 5.51 6.39
N LEU A 3 13.06 5.94 5.73
CA LEU A 3 13.17 7.29 5.15
C LEU A 3 12.00 7.61 4.19
N ALA A 4 11.49 6.61 3.48
CA ALA A 4 10.37 6.78 2.57
C ALA A 4 9.03 7.01 3.30
N ILE A 5 8.82 6.42 4.49
CA ILE A 5 7.66 6.68 5.33
C ILE A 5 7.70 8.11 5.86
N GLU A 6 8.82 8.49 6.46
CA GLU A 6 9.01 9.82 7.04
C GLU A 6 8.90 10.92 5.98
N GLU A 7 9.59 10.76 4.85
CA GLU A 7 9.56 11.71 3.74
C GLU A 7 8.15 11.82 3.15
N TRP A 8 7.46 10.69 2.98
CA TRP A 8 6.09 10.71 2.48
C TRP A 8 5.15 11.43 3.43
N LEU A 9 5.24 11.17 4.76
CA LEU A 9 4.42 11.84 5.77
C LEU A 9 4.67 13.35 5.79
N LYS A 10 5.94 13.78 5.76
CA LYS A 10 6.32 15.20 5.71
C LYS A 10 5.76 15.90 4.48
N ASN A 11 5.88 15.28 3.31
CA ASN A 11 5.39 15.84 2.05
C ASN A 11 3.86 15.87 1.99
N LYS A 12 3.20 14.84 2.51
CA LYS A 12 1.74 14.72 2.44
C LYS A 12 1.02 15.56 3.49
N PHE A 13 1.60 15.68 4.67
CA PHE A 13 1.00 16.37 5.83
C PHE A 13 1.92 17.48 6.36
N PRO A 14 2.07 18.59 5.63
CA PRO A 14 3.05 19.63 5.96
C PRO A 14 2.79 20.38 7.27
N LEU A 15 1.60 20.25 7.84
CA LEU A 15 1.26 20.84 9.15
C LEU A 15 1.64 19.92 10.32
N ASP A 16 1.79 18.63 10.05
CA ASP A 16 2.10 17.65 11.09
C ASP A 16 3.59 17.69 11.44
N LEU A 17 3.90 17.43 12.70
CA LEU A 17 5.28 17.29 13.15
C LEU A 17 5.68 15.81 13.06
N ILE A 18 6.63 15.51 12.17
CA ILE A 18 7.17 14.16 12.01
C ILE A 18 8.52 14.08 12.72
N GLN A 19 8.56 13.32 13.79
CA GLN A 19 9.76 13.11 14.63
C GLN A 19 10.36 11.74 14.34
N GLU A 20 11.64 11.73 13.97
CA GLU A 20 12.42 10.50 13.89
C GLU A 20 12.69 9.96 15.30
N VAL A 21 12.40 8.67 15.51
CA VAL A 21 12.69 7.99 16.77
C VAL A 21 13.90 7.08 16.57
N LYS A 22 15.09 7.55 16.97
CA LYS A 22 16.32 6.77 16.86
C LYS A 22 16.34 5.62 17.87
N LYS A 23 16.23 4.39 17.39
CA LYS A 23 16.54 3.17 18.15
C LYS A 23 17.52 2.33 17.33
N GLY A 24 18.82 2.46 17.64
CA GLY A 24 19.87 1.57 17.12
C GLY A 24 20.08 1.63 15.60
N ALA A 25 21.04 0.84 15.10
CA ALA A 25 21.51 0.87 13.71
C ALA A 25 20.56 0.25 12.66
N GLN A 26 19.36 -0.18 13.01
CA GLN A 26 18.44 -0.87 12.10
C GLN A 26 16.97 -0.48 12.38
N GLY A 27 16.54 0.66 11.90
CA GLY A 27 15.14 1.03 11.87
C GLY A 27 14.89 2.44 12.39
N ALA A 28 14.52 3.35 11.51
CA ALA A 28 13.99 4.65 11.88
C ALA A 28 12.48 4.52 12.05
N ASP A 29 12.06 4.40 13.29
CA ASP A 29 10.67 4.55 13.67
C ASP A 29 10.33 6.04 13.63
N CYS A 30 9.12 6.41 13.27
CA CYS A 30 8.72 7.80 13.31
C CYS A 30 7.41 8.01 14.08
N LEU A 31 7.34 9.15 14.76
CA LEU A 31 6.16 9.63 15.48
C LEU A 31 5.58 10.80 14.69
N GLN A 32 4.35 10.66 14.20
CA GLN A 32 3.58 11.73 13.60
C GLN A 32 2.70 12.38 14.68
N ILE A 33 2.93 13.65 14.94
CA ILE A 33 2.06 14.47 15.79
C ILE A 33 1.17 15.28 14.86
N ILE A 34 -0.13 15.07 14.99
CA ILE A 34 -1.14 15.59 14.07
C ILE A 34 -1.51 17.00 14.46
N ASN A 35 -1.33 17.92 13.51
CA ASN A 35 -1.69 19.32 13.63
C ASN A 35 -2.65 19.73 12.52
N THR A 36 -3.49 20.72 12.83
CA THR A 36 -4.37 21.40 11.87
C THR A 36 -4.13 22.90 11.95
N ARG A 37 -4.73 23.68 11.03
CA ARG A 37 -4.66 25.16 11.10
C ARG A 37 -5.27 25.76 12.38
N GLY A 38 -6.17 25.04 13.03
CA GLY A 38 -6.89 25.54 14.20
C GLY A 38 -6.60 24.79 15.50
N SER A 39 -5.79 23.73 15.46
CA SER A 39 -5.48 22.94 16.67
C SER A 39 -4.13 22.26 16.50
N GLU A 40 -3.27 22.40 17.50
CA GLU A 40 -2.01 21.71 17.60
C GLU A 40 -2.18 20.45 18.46
N ASN A 41 -1.38 19.43 18.16
CA ASN A 41 -1.34 18.16 18.90
C ASN A 41 -2.73 17.50 19.06
N CYS A 42 -3.45 17.35 17.93
CA CYS A 42 -4.73 16.64 17.93
C CYS A 42 -4.62 15.17 18.38
N GLY A 43 -3.43 14.61 18.29
CA GLY A 43 -3.06 13.26 18.66
C GLY A 43 -1.85 12.80 17.89
N SER A 44 -1.45 11.53 18.07
CA SER A 44 -0.22 11.02 17.47
C SER A 44 -0.34 9.58 16.96
N ILE A 45 0.39 9.28 15.89
CA ILE A 45 0.51 7.95 15.33
C ILE A 45 2.00 7.56 15.35
N TYR A 46 2.29 6.38 15.88
CA TYR A 46 3.62 5.83 15.91
C TYR A 46 3.76 4.77 14.81
N TYR A 47 4.75 4.94 13.95
CA TYR A 47 5.04 4.03 12.84
C TYR A 47 6.34 3.30 13.08
N GLU A 48 6.32 1.99 12.90
CA GLU A 48 7.51 1.15 12.86
C GLU A 48 7.53 0.38 11.54
N SER A 49 8.68 0.25 10.89
CA SER A 49 8.83 -0.54 9.69
C SER A 49 9.67 -1.79 9.93
N LYS A 50 9.25 -2.91 9.34
CA LYS A 50 9.97 -4.17 9.38
C LYS A 50 10.22 -4.71 7.98
N ARG A 51 11.49 -4.93 7.67
CA ARG A 51 11.93 -5.45 6.37
C ARG A 51 12.51 -6.84 6.52
N THR A 52 11.64 -7.82 6.66
CA THR A 52 12.02 -9.23 6.85
C THR A 52 11.22 -10.14 5.93
N LYS A 53 11.66 -11.39 5.79
CA LYS A 53 10.96 -12.38 4.95
C LYS A 53 9.79 -13.06 5.64
N SER A 54 9.71 -13.00 6.97
CA SER A 54 8.67 -13.65 7.76
C SER A 54 8.22 -12.77 8.91
N PHE A 55 6.92 -12.76 9.18
CA PHE A 55 6.33 -12.09 10.32
C PHE A 55 6.70 -12.79 11.62
N GLN A 56 6.97 -12.02 12.65
CA GLN A 56 7.25 -12.53 14.00
C GLN A 56 6.25 -11.95 15.01
N PRO A 57 5.43 -12.79 15.67
CA PRO A 57 4.43 -12.31 16.64
C PRO A 57 5.02 -11.46 17.77
N ALA A 58 6.26 -11.72 18.17
CA ALA A 58 6.97 -10.93 19.18
C ALA A 58 7.12 -9.44 18.84
N TRP A 59 7.01 -9.07 17.56
CA TRP A 59 7.04 -7.64 17.17
C TRP A 59 5.86 -6.89 17.72
N ILE A 60 4.68 -7.50 17.76
CA ILE A 60 3.45 -6.85 18.23
C ILE A 60 3.60 -6.46 19.70
N GLU A 61 4.04 -7.38 20.56
CA GLU A 61 4.24 -7.10 21.99
C GLU A 61 5.30 -6.01 22.23
N LYS A 62 6.42 -6.09 21.50
CA LYS A 62 7.47 -5.06 21.58
C LYS A 62 6.93 -3.70 21.15
N PHE A 63 6.24 -3.66 20.01
CA PHE A 63 5.71 -2.43 19.45
C PHE A 63 4.62 -1.81 20.33
N LYS A 64 3.79 -2.59 20.99
CA LYS A 64 2.82 -2.11 21.99
C LYS A 64 3.50 -1.40 23.17
N ASN A 65 4.64 -1.92 23.64
CA ASN A 65 5.42 -1.25 24.66
C ASN A 65 6.01 0.07 24.16
N ASP A 66 6.53 0.09 22.93
CA ASP A 66 7.06 1.29 22.31
C ASP A 66 5.96 2.37 22.12
N ILE A 67 4.74 1.98 21.73
CA ILE A 67 3.56 2.88 21.65
C ILE A 67 3.25 3.51 23.03
N ARG A 68 3.29 2.69 24.09
CA ARG A 68 3.05 3.17 25.47
C ARG A 68 4.14 4.15 25.94
N ASP A 69 5.41 3.79 25.70
CA ASP A 69 6.56 4.62 26.06
C ASP A 69 6.53 5.97 25.35
N LYS A 70 6.10 6.00 24.11
CA LYS A 70 5.95 7.21 23.29
C LYS A 70 4.63 7.95 23.55
N LYS A 71 3.72 7.36 24.34
CA LYS A 71 2.36 7.89 24.59
C LYS A 71 1.62 8.17 23.28
N ALA A 72 1.87 7.34 22.26
CA ALA A 72 1.17 7.48 21.00
C ALA A 72 -0.27 6.94 21.10
N ASN A 73 -1.19 7.57 20.40
CA ASN A 73 -2.59 7.16 20.38
C ASN A 73 -2.81 5.91 19.54
N ILE A 74 -2.09 5.80 18.42
CA ILE A 74 -2.22 4.69 17.46
C ILE A 74 -0.83 4.20 17.07
N GLY A 75 -0.70 2.88 16.87
CA GLY A 75 0.50 2.25 16.32
C GLY A 75 0.24 1.59 14.98
N VAL A 76 1.14 1.83 14.02
CA VAL A 76 1.11 1.23 12.69
C VAL A 76 2.43 0.54 12.40
N LEU A 77 2.39 -0.78 12.24
CA LEU A 77 3.51 -1.61 11.84
C LEU A 77 3.48 -1.81 10.32
N VAL A 78 4.47 -1.25 9.62
CA VAL A 78 4.57 -1.36 8.15
C VAL A 78 5.52 -2.48 7.78
N THR A 79 5.02 -3.52 7.11
CA THR A 79 5.82 -4.70 6.75
C THR A 79 5.26 -5.41 5.53
N GLU A 80 6.13 -6.03 4.73
CA GLU A 80 5.72 -6.93 3.65
C GLU A 80 5.50 -8.37 4.15
N ALA A 81 6.08 -8.72 5.29
CA ALA A 81 5.88 -10.01 5.94
C ALA A 81 4.61 -9.97 6.79
N MET A 82 3.48 -10.37 6.22
CA MET A 82 2.18 -10.32 6.88
C MET A 82 1.95 -11.45 7.87
N PRO A 83 1.14 -11.22 8.91
CA PRO A 83 0.63 -12.28 9.77
C PRO A 83 -0.12 -13.34 8.98
N SER A 84 -0.18 -14.57 9.51
CA SER A 84 -0.96 -15.66 8.90
C SER A 84 -2.43 -15.27 8.73
N GLY A 85 -2.95 -15.46 7.53
CA GLY A 85 -4.33 -15.10 7.18
C GLY A 85 -4.54 -13.65 6.76
N MET A 86 -3.57 -12.77 6.95
CA MET A 86 -3.63 -11.37 6.52
C MET A 86 -2.90 -11.20 5.19
N LYS A 87 -3.54 -10.53 4.22
CA LYS A 87 -2.93 -10.35 2.89
C LYS A 87 -2.11 -9.06 2.77
N ARG A 88 -2.65 -7.91 3.18
CA ARG A 88 -2.01 -6.60 2.99
C ARG A 88 -2.14 -5.65 4.17
N MET A 89 -3.27 -5.67 4.87
CA MET A 89 -3.47 -4.89 6.09
C MET A 89 -4.52 -5.51 7.00
N GLY A 90 -4.45 -5.15 8.27
CA GLY A 90 -5.39 -5.55 9.29
C GLY A 90 -4.96 -5.07 10.68
N MET A 91 -5.60 -5.61 11.70
CA MET A 91 -5.28 -5.32 13.08
C MET A 91 -4.89 -6.59 13.83
N VAL A 92 -3.80 -6.53 14.59
CA VAL A 92 -3.34 -7.59 15.49
C VAL A 92 -3.17 -6.98 16.87
N ASP A 93 -3.95 -7.44 17.84
CA ASP A 93 -3.88 -7.01 19.24
C ASP A 93 -3.85 -5.48 19.45
N GLY A 94 -4.66 -4.73 18.67
CA GLY A 94 -4.74 -3.30 18.75
C GLY A 94 -3.65 -2.53 17.98
N VAL A 95 -2.80 -3.24 17.23
CA VAL A 95 -1.78 -2.65 16.35
C VAL A 95 -2.23 -2.81 14.91
N TYR A 96 -2.22 -1.74 14.14
CA TYR A 96 -2.43 -1.82 12.69
C TYR A 96 -1.18 -2.38 12.02
N VAL A 97 -1.36 -3.41 11.20
CA VAL A 97 -0.31 -4.01 10.38
C VAL A 97 -0.66 -3.81 8.92
N CYS A 98 0.24 -3.25 8.14
CA CYS A 98 -0.01 -3.00 6.71
C CYS A 98 1.26 -3.11 5.87
N SER A 99 1.10 -3.31 4.55
CA SER A 99 2.18 -3.16 3.59
C SER A 99 2.50 -1.68 3.34
N PHE A 100 3.60 -1.40 2.66
CA PHE A 100 3.96 -0.03 2.29
C PHE A 100 2.98 0.61 1.29
N GLU A 101 2.30 -0.18 0.48
CA GLU A 101 1.29 0.32 -0.45
C GLU A 101 0.05 0.82 0.31
N GLU A 102 -0.46 0.02 1.26
CA GLU A 102 -1.64 0.36 2.06
C GLU A 102 -1.35 1.41 3.14
N PHE A 103 -0.11 1.51 3.60
CA PHE A 103 0.33 2.52 4.58
C PHE A 103 -0.15 3.93 4.20
N LYS A 104 -0.04 4.31 2.93
CA LYS A 104 -0.40 5.65 2.46
C LYS A 104 -1.89 5.96 2.69
N SER A 105 -2.75 5.02 2.35
CA SER A 105 -4.20 5.16 2.53
C SER A 105 -4.60 5.06 4.00
N LEU A 106 -4.00 4.13 4.72
CA LEU A 106 -4.25 3.94 6.15
C LEU A 106 -3.86 5.16 6.97
N SER A 107 -2.68 5.75 6.72
CA SER A 107 -2.23 6.97 7.41
C SER A 107 -3.19 8.12 7.23
N PHE A 108 -3.74 8.27 6.01
CA PHE A 108 -4.71 9.31 5.72
C PHE A 108 -5.99 9.14 6.55
N VAL A 109 -6.54 7.94 6.60
CA VAL A 109 -7.75 7.61 7.34
C VAL A 109 -7.56 7.78 8.84
N LEU A 110 -6.47 7.24 9.38
CA LEU A 110 -6.17 7.33 10.81
C LEU A 110 -5.94 8.78 11.25
N ARG A 111 -5.23 9.58 10.44
CA ARG A 111 -5.04 11.00 10.69
C ARG A 111 -6.36 11.74 10.75
N GLU A 112 -7.23 11.53 9.76
CA GLU A 112 -8.54 12.21 9.73
C GLU A 112 -9.41 11.80 10.93
N SER A 113 -9.41 10.52 11.29
CA SER A 113 -10.13 10.02 12.47
C SER A 113 -9.67 10.70 13.75
N ILE A 114 -8.35 10.88 13.94
CA ILE A 114 -7.80 11.59 15.10
C ILE A 114 -8.23 13.06 15.12
N ILE A 115 -8.23 13.73 13.95
CA ILE A 115 -8.68 15.13 13.85
C ILE A 115 -10.15 15.27 14.24
N GLN A 116 -11.02 14.42 13.71
CA GLN A 116 -12.44 14.45 14.01
C GLN A 116 -12.71 14.20 15.49
N LEU A 117 -12.00 13.24 16.07
CA LEU A 117 -12.09 12.94 17.49
C LEU A 117 -11.61 14.12 18.34
N SER A 118 -10.48 14.73 18.01
CA SER A 118 -9.97 15.92 18.69
C SER A 118 -10.98 17.08 18.65
N ARG A 119 -11.64 17.29 17.51
CA ARG A 119 -12.71 18.29 17.36
C ARG A 119 -13.93 17.99 18.24
N ALA A 120 -14.38 16.73 18.27
CA ALA A 120 -15.49 16.30 19.11
C ALA A 120 -15.18 16.53 20.61
N MET A 121 -13.95 16.28 21.00
CA MET A 121 -13.47 16.50 22.39
C MET A 121 -13.40 17.98 22.76
N THR A 122 -12.97 18.83 21.85
CA THR A 122 -12.88 20.28 22.11
C THR A 122 -14.25 20.91 22.21
N SER A 123 -15.26 20.34 21.54
CA SER A 123 -16.67 20.82 21.63
C SER A 123 -17.33 20.51 22.98
N ASN A 124 -16.82 19.53 23.72
CA ASN A 124 -17.32 19.17 25.06
C ASN A 124 -16.40 19.76 26.13
N GLU A 125 -16.82 20.84 26.78
CA GLU A 125 -16.02 21.61 27.76
C GLU A 125 -15.64 20.88 29.05
N ASN A 126 -15.91 19.60 29.21
CA ASN A 126 -15.57 18.82 30.41
C ASN A 126 -14.18 18.19 30.31
N LYS A 127 -13.21 18.78 30.99
CA LYS A 127 -11.79 18.43 30.99
C LYS A 127 -11.45 17.05 31.60
N GLY A 128 -12.38 16.35 32.25
CA GLY A 128 -12.14 15.06 32.92
C GLY A 128 -12.29 13.82 32.05
N ASP A 129 -13.15 13.87 31.04
CA ASP A 129 -13.60 12.67 30.34
C ASP A 129 -12.93 12.45 28.95
N LYS A 130 -12.03 13.35 28.55
CA LYS A 130 -11.47 13.34 27.17
C LYS A 130 -10.67 12.08 26.85
N MET A 131 -9.89 11.57 27.76
CA MET A 131 -9.11 10.36 27.59
C MET A 131 -10.01 9.13 27.59
N GLN A 132 -11.04 9.14 28.43
CA GLN A 132 -12.04 8.09 28.52
C GLN A 132 -12.84 7.97 27.22
N LEU A 133 -13.34 9.08 26.68
CA LEU A 133 -14.07 9.14 25.42
C LEU A 133 -13.21 8.69 24.23
N LEU A 134 -11.92 9.03 24.21
CA LEU A 134 -10.98 8.56 23.20
C LEU A 134 -10.84 7.04 23.27
N TYR A 135 -10.62 6.51 24.44
CA TYR A 135 -10.50 5.08 24.65
C TYR A 135 -11.80 4.34 24.27
N GLU A 136 -12.94 4.85 24.74
CA GLU A 136 -14.27 4.30 24.43
C GLU A 136 -14.56 4.31 22.92
N TYR A 137 -14.23 5.39 22.23
CA TYR A 137 -14.40 5.47 20.77
C TYR A 137 -13.47 4.48 20.04
N LEU A 138 -12.18 4.46 20.36
CA LEU A 138 -11.22 3.55 19.70
C LEU A 138 -11.48 2.06 19.98
N THR A 139 -12.13 1.77 21.12
CA THR A 139 -12.56 0.41 21.48
C THR A 139 -14.02 0.13 21.11
N SER A 140 -14.73 1.12 20.57
CA SER A 140 -16.14 0.99 20.22
C SER A 140 -16.34 0.04 19.03
N ILE A 141 -17.51 -0.60 19.02
CA ILE A 141 -17.96 -1.42 17.89
C ILE A 141 -18.08 -0.57 16.62
N GLU A 142 -18.46 0.68 16.76
CA GLU A 142 -18.60 1.63 15.65
C GLU A 142 -17.26 1.88 14.93
N PHE A 143 -16.21 2.18 15.69
CA PHE A 143 -14.86 2.34 15.13
C PHE A 143 -14.35 1.04 14.47
N LYS A 144 -14.58 -0.11 15.13
CA LYS A 144 -14.25 -1.41 14.58
C LYS A 144 -14.95 -1.65 13.23
N LEU A 145 -16.27 -1.41 13.17
CA LEU A 145 -17.06 -1.58 11.93
C LEU A 145 -16.60 -0.65 10.80
N GLN A 146 -16.22 0.59 11.10
CA GLN A 146 -15.66 1.52 10.12
C GLN A 146 -14.35 0.99 9.53
N ILE A 147 -13.46 0.49 10.38
CA ILE A 147 -12.19 -0.08 9.92
C ILE A 147 -12.41 -1.38 9.15
N GLU A 148 -13.29 -2.26 9.62
CA GLU A 148 -13.66 -3.48 8.89
C GLU A 148 -14.22 -3.16 7.50
N GLY A 149 -15.11 -2.18 7.39
CA GLY A 149 -15.65 -1.73 6.10
C GLY A 149 -14.58 -1.19 5.15
N ILE A 150 -13.60 -0.45 5.67
CA ILE A 150 -12.45 0.02 4.88
C ILE A 150 -11.62 -1.17 4.39
N VAL A 151 -11.30 -2.12 5.27
CA VAL A 151 -10.53 -3.33 4.92
C VAL A 151 -11.26 -4.17 3.87
N GLU A 152 -12.57 -4.37 4.02
CA GLU A 152 -13.40 -5.08 3.06
C GLU A 152 -13.42 -4.38 1.69
N GLY A 153 -13.56 -3.05 1.69
CA GLY A 153 -13.52 -2.25 0.46
C GLY A 153 -12.19 -2.41 -0.29
N PHE A 154 -11.07 -2.30 0.41
CA PHE A 154 -9.75 -2.50 -0.20
C PHE A 154 -9.55 -3.94 -0.67
N THR A 155 -9.99 -4.93 0.10
CA THR A 155 -9.91 -6.34 -0.29
C THR A 155 -10.69 -6.61 -1.57
N THR A 156 -11.88 -6.03 -1.69
CA THR A 156 -12.72 -6.14 -2.89
C THR A 156 -12.04 -5.51 -4.10
N MET A 157 -11.55 -4.27 -3.97
CA MET A 157 -10.81 -3.59 -5.05
C MET A 157 -9.58 -4.39 -5.50
N GLN A 158 -8.87 -5.02 -4.57
CA GLN A 158 -7.72 -5.86 -4.89
C GLN A 158 -8.13 -7.11 -5.69
N HIS A 159 -9.20 -7.77 -5.30
CA HIS A 159 -9.71 -8.93 -6.03
C HIS A 159 -10.15 -8.54 -7.45
N ASP A 160 -10.76 -7.37 -7.60
CA ASP A 160 -11.16 -6.84 -8.91
C ASP A 160 -9.94 -6.56 -9.78
N LEU A 161 -8.92 -5.90 -9.23
CA LEU A 161 -7.67 -5.64 -9.95
C LEU A 161 -6.97 -6.93 -10.40
N ILE A 162 -6.97 -7.98 -9.57
CA ILE A 162 -6.40 -9.28 -9.95
C ILE A 162 -7.20 -9.90 -11.11
N ARG A 163 -8.54 -9.82 -11.07
CA ARG A 163 -9.41 -10.29 -12.16
C ARG A 163 -9.17 -9.53 -13.45
N GLU A 164 -9.05 -8.21 -13.37
CA GLU A 164 -8.73 -7.36 -14.53
C GLU A 164 -7.36 -7.71 -15.12
N LYS A 165 -6.31 -7.81 -14.31
CA LYS A 165 -4.97 -8.22 -14.76
C LYS A 165 -5.00 -9.58 -15.47
N ASN A 166 -5.70 -10.55 -14.91
CA ASN A 166 -5.81 -11.88 -15.51
C ASN A 166 -6.59 -11.85 -16.83
N SER A 167 -7.62 -11.01 -16.93
CA SER A 167 -8.37 -10.81 -18.16
C SER A 167 -7.53 -10.14 -19.23
N MET A 168 -6.80 -9.08 -18.88
CA MET A 168 -5.90 -8.38 -19.79
C MET A 168 -4.77 -9.30 -20.27
N ASN A 169 -4.17 -10.10 -19.40
CA ASN A 169 -3.14 -11.08 -19.79
C ASN A 169 -3.66 -12.11 -20.80
N ARG A 170 -4.92 -12.54 -20.68
CA ARG A 170 -5.54 -13.42 -21.70
C ARG A 170 -5.70 -12.72 -23.04
N ILE A 171 -6.16 -11.45 -23.01
CA ILE A 171 -6.33 -10.64 -24.22
C ILE A 171 -4.98 -10.41 -24.90
N TRP A 172 -3.94 -10.07 -24.15
CA TRP A 172 -2.58 -9.88 -24.68
C TRP A 172 -2.03 -11.14 -25.31
N LYS A 173 -2.11 -12.29 -24.63
CA LYS A 173 -1.71 -13.59 -25.20
C LYS A 173 -2.46 -13.97 -26.47
N GLN A 174 -3.74 -13.58 -26.55
CA GLN A 174 -4.51 -13.81 -27.77
C GLN A 174 -4.05 -12.91 -28.90
N ARG A 175 -3.73 -11.63 -28.62
CA ARG A 175 -3.18 -10.70 -29.59
C ARG A 175 -1.81 -11.12 -30.08
N GLU A 176 -0.91 -11.53 -29.19
CA GLU A 176 0.38 -12.11 -29.57
C GLU A 176 0.20 -13.22 -30.59
N LYS A 177 -0.62 -14.23 -30.28
CA LYS A 177 -0.91 -15.32 -31.22
C LYS A 177 -1.47 -14.87 -32.56
N GLN A 178 -2.29 -13.81 -32.56
CA GLN A 178 -2.81 -13.26 -33.82
C GLN A 178 -1.73 -12.56 -34.63
N ILE A 179 -0.86 -11.79 -33.97
CA ILE A 179 0.28 -11.13 -34.60
C ILE A 179 1.23 -12.19 -35.17
N ASP A 180 1.62 -13.19 -34.40
CA ASP A 180 2.50 -14.28 -34.81
C ASP A 180 1.94 -14.98 -36.05
N LYS A 181 0.63 -15.25 -36.05
CA LYS A 181 -0.03 -15.88 -37.22
C LYS A 181 0.02 -15.00 -38.45
N VAL A 182 -0.20 -13.68 -38.31
CA VAL A 182 -0.12 -12.75 -39.45
C VAL A 182 1.32 -12.67 -39.97
N VAL A 183 2.28 -12.50 -39.06
CA VAL A 183 3.70 -12.45 -39.42
C VAL A 183 4.12 -13.73 -40.17
N LYS A 184 3.80 -14.91 -39.61
CA LYS A 184 4.09 -16.18 -40.24
C LYS A 184 3.48 -16.30 -41.65
N ASN A 185 2.18 -16.01 -41.76
CA ASN A 185 1.49 -16.07 -43.08
C ASN A 185 2.13 -15.10 -44.08
N THR A 186 2.57 -13.92 -43.60
CA THR A 186 3.24 -12.93 -44.48
C THR A 186 4.60 -13.44 -44.94
N ILE A 187 5.37 -14.05 -44.05
CA ILE A 187 6.67 -14.66 -44.40
C ILE A 187 6.47 -15.82 -45.41
N ASP A 188 5.49 -16.71 -45.12
CA ASP A 188 5.19 -17.85 -46.00
C ASP A 188 4.72 -17.40 -47.39
N MET A 189 3.88 -16.37 -47.44
CA MET A 189 3.43 -15.77 -48.72
C MET A 189 4.59 -15.13 -49.48
N TYR A 190 5.43 -14.36 -48.81
CA TYR A 190 6.61 -13.73 -49.42
C TYR A 190 7.59 -14.78 -49.95
N GLY A 191 7.86 -15.83 -49.16
CA GLY A 191 8.71 -16.95 -49.60
C GLY A 191 8.16 -17.68 -50.82
N SER A 192 6.82 -17.87 -50.88
CA SER A 192 6.16 -18.51 -52.04
C SER A 192 6.27 -17.63 -53.30
N ILE A 193 6.04 -16.33 -53.17
CA ILE A 193 6.17 -15.37 -54.28
C ILE A 193 7.62 -15.33 -54.76
N LYS A 194 8.60 -15.28 -53.87
CA LYS A 194 10.04 -15.26 -54.21
C LYS A 194 10.47 -16.56 -54.87
N GLY A 195 9.93 -17.71 -54.46
CA GLY A 195 10.16 -19.00 -55.09
C GLY A 195 9.64 -19.10 -56.55
N ILE A 196 8.51 -18.43 -56.83
CA ILE A 196 7.90 -18.42 -58.16
C ILE A 196 8.56 -17.40 -59.09
N ALA A 197 8.79 -16.18 -58.61
CA ALA A 197 9.21 -15.03 -59.41
C ALA A 197 10.76 -14.82 -59.42
N GLY A 198 11.50 -15.57 -58.60
CA GLY A 198 12.96 -15.49 -58.52
C GLY A 198 13.46 -14.10 -58.12
N ASN A 199 14.59 -13.69 -58.74
CA ASN A 199 15.24 -12.40 -58.43
C ASN A 199 14.49 -11.16 -58.95
N SER A 200 13.30 -11.33 -59.54
CA SER A 200 12.45 -10.21 -60.00
C SER A 200 11.64 -9.56 -58.86
N VAL A 201 11.56 -10.19 -57.69
CA VAL A 201 10.88 -9.64 -56.49
C VAL A 201 11.88 -8.83 -55.69
N LEU A 202 11.49 -7.59 -55.34
CA LEU A 202 12.30 -6.74 -54.48
C LEU A 202 12.48 -7.38 -53.10
N THR A 203 13.74 -7.38 -52.63
CA THR A 203 14.08 -7.94 -51.31
C THR A 203 13.50 -7.07 -50.18
N VAL A 204 12.74 -7.69 -49.29
CA VAL A 204 12.25 -7.05 -48.09
C VAL A 204 13.05 -7.57 -46.90
N GLU A 205 14.10 -6.82 -46.52
CA GLU A 205 15.06 -7.23 -45.46
C GLU A 205 14.40 -7.64 -44.15
N LEU A 206 13.32 -6.98 -43.78
CA LEU A 206 12.55 -7.29 -42.54
C LEU A 206 11.87 -8.66 -42.58
N LEU A 207 11.61 -9.22 -43.77
CA LEU A 207 11.00 -10.55 -43.91
C LEU A 207 12.06 -11.66 -44.06
N GLU A 208 13.29 -11.31 -44.44
CA GLU A 208 14.40 -12.26 -44.54
C GLU A 208 15.15 -12.47 -43.22
N ASN A 209 15.28 -11.40 -42.42
CA ASN A 209 16.00 -11.45 -41.15
C ASN A 209 15.18 -12.05 -39.99
N ASN A 210 13.86 -12.19 -40.10
CA ASN A 210 12.98 -12.72 -39.07
C ASN A 210 12.87 -14.27 -39.06
N THR A 211 13.71 -14.98 -39.77
CA THR A 211 13.75 -16.46 -39.74
C THR A 211 14.51 -17.02 -38.52
N THR A 212 15.06 -16.19 -37.63
CA THR A 212 15.98 -16.62 -36.55
C THR A 212 15.56 -16.19 -35.12
N GLU A 213 14.48 -15.44 -34.93
CA GLU A 213 14.13 -14.90 -33.56
C GLU A 213 12.65 -15.05 -33.18
N PHE A 214 12.00 -16.21 -33.49
CA PHE A 214 10.69 -16.51 -32.85
C PHE A 214 10.65 -17.96 -32.37
#